data_38baa598e2ade18b7be828764c9a51ee
#
_entry.id   38baa598e2ade18b7be828764c9a51ee
#
_cell.length_a   1.000
_cell.length_b   1.000
_cell.length_c   1.000
_cell.angle_alpha   90.00
_cell.angle_beta   90.00
_cell.angle_gamma   90.00
#
_symmetry.space_group_name_H-M   'P 1'
#
loop_
_entity.id
_entity.type
_entity.pdbx_description
1 polymer ?
#
loop_
_entity_poly.entity_id
_entity_poly.type
_entity_poly.pdbx_seq_one_letter_code
_entity_poly.pdbx_strand_id
1 'polypeptide(L)' 'MQASKFILPKNSSISEALKTIDQNSSGFVLIELKSKIIGVVTDGDIRRQLLEGAMLEDKIDKCINLNFSY' A
#
# COMPACT_ATOMS: atom_id res chain seq x y z
N MET A 1 -12.74 -16.59 3.35
CA MET A 1 -12.48 -15.19 3.73
C MET A 1 -11.18 -14.68 3.11
N GLN A 2 -11.23 -13.54 2.52
CA GLN A 2 -10.09 -13.02 1.76
C GLN A 2 -9.62 -11.67 2.28
N ALA A 3 -9.60 -11.53 3.60
CA ALA A 3 -9.15 -10.28 4.20
C ALA A 3 -7.74 -9.92 3.76
N SER A 4 -6.90 -10.93 3.49
CA SER A 4 -5.53 -10.71 3.06
C SER A 4 -5.42 -9.99 1.72
N LYS A 5 -6.51 -9.93 0.95
CA LYS A 5 -6.49 -9.16 -0.30
C LYS A 5 -6.36 -7.67 -0.06
N PHE A 6 -6.60 -7.23 1.17
CA PHE A 6 -6.57 -5.81 1.50
C PHE A 6 -5.43 -5.45 2.42
N ILE A 7 -4.58 -6.41 2.76
CA ILE A 7 -3.53 -6.21 3.76
C ILE A 7 -2.19 -6.66 3.22
N LEU A 8 -1.18 -5.83 3.37
CA LEU A 8 0.20 -6.15 3.01
C LEU A 8 1.14 -5.81 4.15
N PRO A 9 2.22 -6.59 4.31
CA PRO A 9 3.21 -6.23 5.31
C PRO A 9 3.98 -4.96 4.91
N LYS A 10 4.50 -4.28 5.91
CA LYS A 10 5.19 -3.00 5.71
C LYS A 10 6.38 -3.11 4.75
N ASN A 11 7.02 -4.25 4.68
CA ASN A 11 8.19 -4.41 3.82
C ASN A 11 7.85 -4.83 2.39
N SER A 12 6.59 -4.78 2.01
CA SER A 12 6.19 -5.07 0.64
C SER A 12 6.70 -3.99 -0.31
N SER A 13 6.80 -4.34 -1.58
CA SER A 13 7.22 -3.39 -2.60
C SER A 13 6.01 -2.66 -3.18
N ILE A 14 6.27 -1.55 -3.85
CA ILE A 14 5.23 -0.81 -4.55
C ILE A 14 4.57 -1.69 -5.60
N SER A 15 5.35 -2.52 -6.29
CA SER A 15 4.82 -3.46 -7.28
C SER A 15 3.80 -4.41 -6.66
N GLU A 16 4.11 -4.93 -5.47
CA GLU A 16 3.17 -5.82 -4.79
C GLU A 16 1.90 -5.11 -4.39
N ALA A 17 2.01 -3.86 -3.97
CA ALA A 17 0.84 -3.08 -3.61
C ALA A 17 -0.06 -2.84 -4.82
N LEU A 18 0.53 -2.51 -5.96
CA LEU A 18 -0.25 -2.31 -7.17
C LEU A 18 -0.99 -3.57 -7.58
N LYS A 19 -0.31 -4.72 -7.50
CA LYS A 19 -0.96 -5.99 -7.82
C LYS A 19 -2.12 -6.28 -6.88
N THR A 20 -1.92 -6.00 -5.60
CA THR A 20 -2.96 -6.24 -4.61
C THR A 20 -4.16 -5.34 -4.84
N ILE A 21 -3.92 -4.07 -5.11
CA ILE A 21 -5.00 -3.13 -5.38
C ILE A 21 -5.76 -3.53 -6.64
N ASP A 22 -5.05 -3.97 -7.66
CA ASP A 22 -5.68 -4.44 -8.88
C ASP A 22 -6.57 -5.65 -8.61
N GLN A 23 -6.10 -6.57 -7.79
CA GLN A 23 -6.85 -7.78 -7.49
C GLN A 23 -8.07 -7.53 -6.63
N ASN A 24 -7.97 -6.61 -5.68
CA ASN A 24 -9.10 -6.38 -4.79
C ASN A 24 -10.09 -5.33 -5.32
N SER A 25 -9.73 -4.64 -6.37
CA SER A 25 -10.60 -3.67 -7.04
C SER A 25 -11.12 -2.55 -6.13
N SER A 26 -10.45 -2.30 -5.03
CA SER A 26 -10.89 -1.30 -4.05
C SER A 26 -10.13 0.00 -4.12
N GLY A 27 -8.98 -0.01 -4.78
CA GLY A 27 -8.19 1.20 -4.90
C GLY A 27 -7.29 1.49 -3.70
N PHE A 28 -7.25 0.59 -2.73
CA PHE A 28 -6.40 0.79 -1.56
C PHE A 28 -5.91 -0.54 -1.00
N VAL A 29 -4.92 -0.44 -0.14
CA VAL A 29 -4.41 -1.58 0.61
C VAL A 29 -4.02 -1.09 2.00
N LEU A 30 -4.24 -1.93 3.00
CA LEU A 30 -3.88 -1.64 4.38
C LEU A 30 -2.49 -2.21 4.65
N ILE A 31 -1.68 -1.46 5.38
CA ILE A 31 -0.32 -1.87 5.67
C ILE A 31 -0.22 -2.34 7.10
N GLU A 32 0.34 -3.52 7.28
CA GLU A 32 0.41 -4.19 8.58
C GLU A 32 1.85 -4.28 9.07
N LEU A 33 2.02 -4.08 10.36
CA LEU A 33 3.28 -4.32 11.04
C LEU A 33 2.98 -4.95 12.38
N LYS A 34 3.55 -6.12 12.62
CA LYS A 34 3.37 -6.85 13.90
C LYS A 34 1.90 -7.02 14.24
N SER A 35 1.13 -7.44 13.24
CA SER A 35 -0.30 -7.73 13.38
C SER A 35 -1.16 -6.49 13.66
N LYS A 36 -0.63 -5.31 13.41
CA LYS A 36 -1.39 -4.07 13.56
C LYS A 36 -1.39 -3.31 12.26
N ILE A 37 -2.52 -2.70 11.93
CA ILE A 37 -2.62 -1.85 10.76
C ILE A 37 -1.99 -0.50 11.12
N ILE A 38 -0.95 -0.13 10.38
CA ILE A 38 -0.22 1.10 10.66
C ILE A 38 -0.46 2.19 9.64
N GLY A 39 -1.15 1.87 8.56
CA GLY A 39 -1.44 2.91 7.57
C GLY A 39 -2.21 2.35 6.41
N VAL A 40 -2.52 3.22 5.47
CA VAL A 40 -3.24 2.85 4.26
C VAL A 40 -2.51 3.43 3.06
N VAL A 41 -2.54 2.70 1.95
CA VAL A 41 -1.94 3.16 0.70
C VAL A 41 -3.01 3.07 -0.37
N THR A 42 -3.21 4.16 -1.10
CA THR A 42 -4.16 4.19 -2.20
C THR A 42 -3.43 4.16 -3.52
N ASP A 43 -4.16 3.86 -4.58
CA ASP A 43 -3.65 3.92 -5.94
C ASP A 43 -3.06 5.31 -6.22
N GLY A 44 -3.74 6.36 -5.76
CA GLY A 44 -3.26 7.72 -5.96
C GLY A 44 -1.96 8.01 -5.22
N ASP A 45 -1.81 7.47 -4.01
CA ASP A 45 -0.58 7.63 -3.25
C ASP A 45 0.61 7.02 -3.99
N ILE A 46 0.41 5.83 -4.54
CA ILE A 46 1.47 5.15 -5.28
C ILE A 46 1.82 5.95 -6.54
N ARG A 47 0.80 6.36 -7.27
CA ARG A 47 1.03 7.10 -8.51
C ARG A 47 1.81 8.37 -8.26
N ARG A 48 1.48 9.07 -7.18
CA ARG A 48 2.20 10.30 -6.82
C ARG A 48 3.67 10.02 -6.55
N GLN A 49 3.97 8.94 -5.82
CA GLN A 49 5.35 8.61 -5.52
C GLN A 49 6.12 8.22 -6.77
N LEU A 50 5.48 7.48 -7.67
CA LEU A 50 6.13 7.12 -8.93
C LEU A 50 6.46 8.35 -9.76
N LEU A 51 5.56 9.34 -9.76
CA LEU A 51 5.80 10.58 -10.47
C LEU A 51 6.94 11.38 -9.85
N GLU A 52 7.20 11.18 -8.57
CA GLU A 52 8.28 11.87 -7.87
C GLU A 52 9.59 11.10 -7.91
N GLY A 53 9.63 9.98 -8.63
CA GLY A 53 10.86 9.25 -8.84
C GLY A 53 10.98 7.90 -8.15
N ALA A 54 9.96 7.47 -7.43
CA ALA A 54 9.99 6.16 -6.81
C ALA A 54 9.97 5.07 -7.87
N MET A 55 10.52 3.92 -7.54
CA MET A 55 10.59 2.78 -8.45
C MET A 55 9.67 1.67 -7.95
N LEU A 56 9.27 0.79 -8.85
CA LEU A 56 8.37 -0.30 -8.51
C LEU A 56 8.95 -1.24 -7.45
N GLU A 57 10.25 -1.39 -7.41
CA GLU A 57 10.89 -2.23 -6.42
C GLU A 57 11.15 -1.54 -5.09
N ASP A 58 10.84 -0.26 -4.98
CA ASP A 58 10.98 0.44 -3.72
C ASP A 58 9.97 -0.09 -2.69
N LYS A 59 10.28 0.08 -1.42
CA LYS A 59 9.39 -0.36 -0.36
C LYS A 59 8.15 0.51 -0.31
N ILE A 60 7.04 -0.13 0.06
CA ILE A 60 5.75 0.54 0.10
C ILE A 60 5.68 1.63 1.17
N ASP A 61 6.58 1.59 2.14
CA ASP A 61 6.53 2.57 3.23
C ASP A 61 6.71 4.00 2.74
N LYS A 62 7.27 4.20 1.55
CA LYS A 62 7.34 5.54 0.96
C LYS A 62 5.97 6.10 0.63
N CYS A 63 4.99 5.23 0.47
CA CYS A 63 3.66 5.61 0.03
C CYS A 63 2.63 5.62 1.15
N ILE A 64 3.01 5.17 2.34
CA ILE A 64 2.06 5.02 3.43
C ILE A 64 1.54 6.39 3.87
N ASN A 65 0.22 6.50 3.93
CA ASN A 65 -0.41 7.70 4.43
C ASN A 65 -0.54 7.59 5.95
N LEU A 66 0.33 8.29 6.66
CA LEU A 66 0.36 8.25 8.12
C LEU A 66 -0.50 9.35 8.75
N ASN A 67 -1.08 10.20 7.93
CA ASN A 67 -1.86 11.33 8.43
C ASN A 67 -3.35 11.11 8.32
N PHE A 68 -3.76 9.87 8.04
CA PHE A 68 -5.19 9.61 7.97
C PHE A 68 -5.81 9.78 9.35
N SER A 69 -7.06 10.20 9.37
CA SER A 69 -7.79 10.36 10.62
C SER A 69 -9.11 9.64 10.52
N TYR A 70 -9.70 9.41 11.67
CA TYR A 70 -10.95 8.68 11.75
C TYR A 70 -11.76 9.18 12.95
#